data_697f9a902e6e22c673cf4c40558da2c3
#
_entry.id   697f9a902e6e22c673cf4c40558da2c3
#
_cell.length_a   1.000
_cell.length_b   1.000
_cell.length_c   1.000
_cell.angle_alpha   90.00
_cell.angle_beta   90.00
_cell.angle_gamma   90.00
#
_symmetry.space_group_name_H-M   'P 1'
#
loop_
_entity.id
_entity.type
_entity.pdbx_description
1 polymer ?
#
loop_
_entity_poly.entity_id
_entity_poly.type
_entity_poly.pdbx_seq_one_letter_code
_entity_poly.pdbx_strand_id
1 'polypeptide(L)'
;VLDENDWEGYQIATKELTRTLLIGDDLTVTNPALLKRAHEESAVQGFIFKPNQIGTITEAVEAHRYAKEHNMLTIPSQRGGGTIWDVVIDLGVGLETEACKSCAPRGGESVYAMNCLYRAAQENPDAALFDFSPLVKF
;
A
#
# COMPACT_ATOMS: atom_id res chain seq x y z
N VAL A 1 16.57 -9.59 2.16
CA VAL A 1 15.35 -9.37 1.38
C VAL A 1 14.89 -10.73 0.89
N LEU A 2 13.61 -11.05 1.06
CA LEU A 2 13.00 -12.31 0.61
C LEU A 2 12.69 -12.25 -0.90
N ASP A 3 12.77 -13.40 -1.57
CA ASP A 3 12.34 -13.53 -2.97
C ASP A 3 10.80 -13.40 -3.05
N GLU A 4 10.29 -12.91 -4.17
CA GLU A 4 8.83 -12.72 -4.41
C GLU A 4 8.02 -14.03 -4.40
N ASN A 5 8.69 -15.18 -4.50
CA ASN A 5 8.09 -16.51 -4.45
C ASN A 5 8.36 -17.25 -3.12
N ASP A 6 9.10 -16.64 -2.19
CA ASP A 6 9.48 -17.27 -0.92
C ASP A 6 8.37 -17.10 0.14
N TRP A 7 7.21 -17.71 -0.11
CA TRP A 7 6.05 -17.64 0.78
C TRP A 7 6.34 -18.13 2.19
N GLU A 8 7.12 -19.20 2.34
CA GLU A 8 7.53 -19.72 3.65
C GLU A 8 8.41 -18.71 4.41
N GLY A 9 9.36 -18.09 3.72
CA GLY A 9 10.21 -17.06 4.30
C GLY A 9 9.39 -15.85 4.79
N TYR A 10 8.36 -15.43 4.03
CA TYR A 10 7.45 -14.36 4.47
C TYR A 10 6.64 -14.75 5.71
N GLN A 11 6.12 -15.98 5.79
CA GLN A 11 5.39 -16.47 6.97
C GLN A 11 6.28 -16.50 8.21
N ILE A 12 7.51 -17.01 8.08
CA ILE A 12 8.50 -17.02 9.17
C ILE A 12 8.83 -15.59 9.61
N ALA A 13 9.12 -14.71 8.66
CA ALA A 13 9.47 -13.33 8.95
C ALA A 13 8.31 -12.57 9.63
N THR A 14 7.08 -12.75 9.18
CA THR A 14 5.90 -12.13 9.81
C THR A 14 5.71 -12.59 11.26
N LYS A 15 6.01 -13.84 11.53
CA LYS A 15 5.92 -14.41 12.89
C LYS A 15 7.04 -13.92 13.81
N GLU A 16 8.26 -13.81 13.30
CA GLU A 16 9.45 -13.48 14.10
C GLU A 16 9.62 -11.96 14.28
N LEU A 17 9.21 -11.14 13.32
CA LEU A 17 9.38 -9.69 13.34
C LEU A 17 8.22 -9.00 14.07
N THR A 18 8.11 -9.21 15.37
CA THR A 18 6.98 -8.72 16.20
C THR A 18 6.91 -7.19 16.35
N ARG A 19 7.96 -6.46 15.95
CA ARG A 19 8.04 -4.99 16.02
C ARG A 19 8.04 -4.32 14.64
N THR A 20 7.77 -5.08 13.59
CA THR A 20 7.82 -4.61 12.19
C THR A 20 6.64 -5.17 11.44
N LEU A 21 5.94 -4.32 10.69
CA LEU A 21 4.90 -4.74 9.77
C LEU A 21 5.54 -5.14 8.44
N LEU A 22 5.27 -6.33 7.97
CA LEU A 22 5.67 -6.78 6.64
C LEU A 22 4.60 -6.42 5.62
N ILE A 23 5.00 -5.72 4.58
CA ILE A 23 4.13 -5.24 3.52
C ILE A 23 4.55 -5.91 2.21
N GLY A 24 3.64 -6.65 1.60
CA GLY A 24 3.88 -7.34 0.33
C GLY A 24 3.94 -6.36 -0.85
N ASP A 25 5.01 -6.40 -1.62
CA ASP A 25 5.13 -5.69 -2.90
C ASP A 25 5.04 -6.73 -4.04
N ASP A 26 6.17 -7.25 -4.48
CA ASP A 26 6.21 -8.21 -5.60
C ASP A 26 5.59 -9.58 -5.25
N LEU A 27 5.49 -9.93 -3.97
CA LEU A 27 4.72 -11.10 -3.50
C LEU A 27 3.23 -11.04 -3.86
N THR A 28 2.64 -9.84 -3.85
CA THR A 28 1.18 -9.66 -4.01
C THR A 28 0.79 -8.97 -5.32
N VAL A 29 1.66 -8.16 -5.90
CA VAL A 29 1.51 -7.39 -7.16
C VAL A 29 0.13 -6.76 -7.35
N THR A 30 -0.51 -6.31 -6.27
CA THR A 30 -1.89 -5.76 -6.26
C THR A 30 -2.95 -6.77 -6.75
N ASN A 31 -2.62 -8.07 -6.79
CA ASN A 31 -3.51 -9.12 -7.28
C ASN A 31 -4.43 -9.63 -6.15
N PRO A 32 -5.78 -9.55 -6.30
CA PRO A 32 -6.71 -10.00 -5.25
C PRO A 32 -6.52 -11.46 -4.82
N ALA A 33 -6.20 -12.36 -5.76
CA ALA A 33 -6.00 -13.78 -5.44
C ALA A 33 -4.71 -14.02 -4.65
N LEU A 34 -3.61 -13.33 -5.01
CA LEU A 34 -2.35 -13.42 -4.27
C LEU A 34 -2.47 -12.73 -2.90
N LEU A 35 -3.19 -11.62 -2.81
CA LEU A 35 -3.46 -10.95 -1.55
C LEU A 35 -4.29 -11.83 -0.60
N LYS A 36 -5.30 -12.51 -1.13
CA LYS A 36 -6.08 -13.50 -0.37
C LYS A 36 -5.19 -14.61 0.17
N ARG A 37 -4.34 -15.19 -0.66
CA ARG A 37 -3.35 -16.19 -0.25
C ARG A 37 -2.43 -15.65 0.84
N ALA A 38 -1.90 -14.43 0.67
CA ALA A 38 -0.99 -13.81 1.62
C ALA A 38 -1.63 -13.61 3.00
N HIS A 39 -2.94 -13.29 3.04
CA HIS A 39 -3.71 -13.22 4.27
C HIS A 39 -3.92 -14.61 4.88
N GLU A 40 -4.44 -15.58 4.11
CA GLU A 40 -4.74 -16.94 4.59
C GLU A 40 -3.48 -17.65 5.13
N GLU A 41 -2.33 -17.43 4.51
CA GLU A 41 -1.03 -17.96 4.94
C GLU A 41 -0.31 -17.09 5.97
N SER A 42 -0.89 -15.96 6.40
CA SER A 42 -0.27 -14.99 7.33
C SER A 42 1.12 -14.53 6.88
N ALA A 43 1.30 -14.33 5.59
CA ALA A 43 2.59 -13.99 5.00
C ALA A 43 2.94 -12.50 5.18
N VAL A 44 1.93 -11.59 5.14
CA VAL A 44 2.13 -10.13 5.30
C VAL A 44 0.93 -9.49 5.99
N GLN A 45 1.13 -8.30 6.57
CA GLN A 45 0.06 -7.52 7.22
C GLN A 45 -0.54 -6.42 6.33
N GLY A 46 -0.06 -6.30 5.11
CA GLY A 46 -0.55 -5.32 4.14
C GLY A 46 0.11 -5.49 2.80
N PHE A 47 -0.23 -4.64 1.85
CA PHE A 47 0.33 -4.71 0.50
C PHE A 47 0.58 -3.34 -0.11
N ILE A 48 1.50 -3.29 -1.05
CA ILE A 48 1.74 -2.11 -1.88
C ILE A 48 0.71 -2.08 -3.01
N PHE A 49 -0.10 -1.03 -3.02
CA PHE A 49 -1.14 -0.82 -4.01
C PHE A 49 -0.59 -0.10 -5.24
N LYS A 50 -0.54 -0.81 -6.35
CA LYS A 50 -0.05 -0.32 -7.65
C LYS A 50 -0.99 -0.77 -8.76
N PRO A 51 -2.03 0.01 -9.12
CA PRO A 51 -3.04 -0.39 -10.11
C PRO A 51 -2.46 -0.84 -11.45
N ASN A 52 -1.30 -0.29 -11.84
CA ASN A 52 -0.63 -0.67 -13.09
C ASN A 52 0.06 -2.06 -13.05
N GLN A 53 0.21 -2.70 -11.89
CA GLN A 53 0.69 -4.08 -11.81
C GLN A 53 -0.43 -5.07 -12.16
N ILE A 54 -1.63 -4.87 -11.61
CA ILE A 54 -2.78 -5.73 -11.92
C ILE A 54 -3.42 -5.38 -13.27
N GLY A 55 -3.38 -4.11 -13.67
CA GLY A 55 -3.78 -3.65 -14.99
C GLY A 55 -5.09 -2.88 -15.07
N THR A 56 -6.01 -3.05 -14.13
CA THR A 56 -7.26 -2.28 -14.07
C THR A 56 -7.50 -1.65 -12.70
N ILE A 57 -8.17 -0.50 -12.69
CA ILE A 57 -8.61 0.15 -11.44
C ILE A 57 -9.61 -0.73 -10.68
N THR A 58 -10.48 -1.44 -11.41
CA THR A 58 -11.50 -2.31 -10.81
C THR A 58 -10.86 -3.42 -9.98
N GLU A 59 -9.89 -4.14 -10.52
CA GLU A 59 -9.19 -5.22 -9.81
C GLU A 59 -8.34 -4.67 -8.66
N ALA A 60 -7.71 -3.51 -8.85
CA ALA A 60 -6.97 -2.86 -7.77
C ALA A 60 -7.88 -2.48 -6.59
N VAL A 61 -9.07 -1.92 -6.87
CA VAL A 61 -10.07 -1.59 -5.84
C VAL A 61 -10.61 -2.86 -5.17
N GLU A 62 -10.75 -3.96 -5.91
CA GLU A 62 -11.13 -5.27 -5.34
C GLU A 62 -10.09 -5.76 -4.33
N ALA A 63 -8.80 -5.67 -4.67
CA ALA A 63 -7.71 -5.99 -3.74
C ALA A 63 -7.77 -5.12 -2.47
N HIS A 64 -7.99 -3.80 -2.62
CA HIS A 64 -8.17 -2.90 -1.49
C HIS A 64 -9.37 -3.27 -0.62
N ARG A 65 -10.52 -3.57 -1.20
CA ARG A 65 -11.72 -4.00 -0.45
C ARG A 65 -11.45 -5.26 0.37
N TYR A 66 -10.82 -6.26 -0.26
CA TYR A 66 -10.40 -7.46 0.44
C TYR A 66 -9.49 -7.14 1.64
N ALA A 67 -8.47 -6.30 1.42
CA ALA A 67 -7.56 -5.87 2.49
C ALA A 67 -8.31 -5.21 3.65
N LYS A 68 -9.22 -4.28 3.36
CA LYS A 68 -10.00 -3.54 4.37
C LYS A 68 -10.91 -4.48 5.18
N GLU A 69 -11.57 -5.45 4.52
CA GLU A 69 -12.41 -6.46 5.17
C GLU A 69 -11.62 -7.39 6.12
N HIS A 70 -10.32 -7.55 5.88
CA HIS A 70 -9.44 -8.45 6.64
C HIS A 70 -8.40 -7.71 7.51
N ASN A 71 -8.58 -6.40 7.71
CA ASN A 71 -7.67 -5.55 8.50
C ASN A 71 -6.21 -5.59 8.02
N MET A 72 -6.00 -5.72 6.72
CA MET A 72 -4.70 -5.58 6.08
C MET A 72 -4.50 -4.13 5.62
N LEU A 73 -3.27 -3.65 5.71
CA LEU A 73 -2.91 -2.30 5.28
C LEU A 73 -2.83 -2.19 3.77
N THR A 74 -3.36 -1.10 3.22
CA THR A 74 -3.21 -0.74 1.81
C THR A 74 -2.28 0.46 1.68
N ILE A 75 -1.18 0.33 0.93
CA ILE A 75 -0.19 1.38 0.79
C ILE A 75 -0.03 1.75 -0.70
N PRO A 76 -0.75 2.77 -1.20
CA PRO A 76 -0.54 3.30 -2.54
C PRO A 76 0.91 3.69 -2.77
N SER A 77 1.46 3.33 -3.91
CA SER A 77 2.84 3.61 -4.22
C SER A 77 3.03 4.15 -5.63
N GLN A 78 3.72 5.27 -5.72
CA GLN A 78 4.24 5.75 -6.99
C GLN A 78 5.25 4.77 -7.60
N ARG A 79 5.42 4.88 -8.92
CA ARG A 79 6.46 4.16 -9.66
C ARG A 79 7.65 5.09 -9.91
N GLY A 80 8.84 4.55 -9.85
CA GLY A 80 10.03 5.25 -10.36
C GLY A 80 9.88 5.53 -11.87
N GLY A 81 10.03 6.78 -12.28
CA GLY A 81 9.79 7.20 -13.68
C GLY A 81 8.31 7.26 -14.08
N GLY A 82 7.41 7.41 -13.12
CA GLY A 82 5.99 7.63 -13.38
C GLY A 82 5.69 8.99 -14.01
N THR A 83 4.42 9.22 -14.30
CA THR A 83 3.93 10.50 -14.87
C THR A 83 3.49 11.47 -13.78
N ILE A 84 3.48 12.76 -14.11
CA ILE A 84 2.97 13.84 -13.22
C ILE A 84 1.44 13.77 -13.00
N TRP A 85 0.72 12.94 -13.73
CA TRP A 85 -0.73 12.74 -13.61
C TRP A 85 -1.06 11.32 -13.15
N ASP A 86 -0.18 10.70 -12.36
CA ASP A 86 -0.44 9.39 -11.78
C ASP A 86 -1.57 9.48 -10.76
N VAL A 87 -2.65 8.74 -11.00
CA VAL A 87 -3.86 8.74 -10.16
C VAL A 87 -3.71 7.97 -8.86
N VAL A 88 -2.56 7.33 -8.61
CA VAL A 88 -2.38 6.43 -7.46
C VAL A 88 -2.57 7.13 -6.13
N ILE A 89 -2.16 8.40 -6.03
CA ILE A 89 -2.32 9.20 -4.80
C ILE A 89 -3.78 9.60 -4.60
N ASP A 90 -4.46 10.05 -5.67
CA ASP A 90 -5.87 10.40 -5.60
C ASP A 90 -6.73 9.18 -5.22
N LEU A 91 -6.40 8.00 -5.76
CA LEU A 91 -7.01 6.74 -5.35
C LEU A 91 -6.73 6.43 -3.87
N GLY A 92 -5.49 6.63 -3.40
CA GLY A 92 -5.14 6.43 -2.00
C GLY A 92 -5.96 7.30 -1.05
N VAL A 93 -6.12 8.57 -1.36
CA VAL A 93 -6.95 9.50 -0.59
C VAL A 93 -8.43 9.10 -0.69
N GLY A 94 -8.93 8.85 -1.89
CA GLY A 94 -10.36 8.51 -2.10
C GLY A 94 -10.78 7.16 -1.53
N LEU A 95 -9.85 6.22 -1.35
CA LEU A 95 -10.07 4.93 -0.71
C LEU A 95 -9.77 4.93 0.78
N GLU A 96 -9.34 6.07 1.34
CA GLU A 96 -8.98 6.21 2.76
C GLU A 96 -7.92 5.19 3.20
N THR A 97 -6.84 5.07 2.42
CA THR A 97 -5.76 4.13 2.71
C THR A 97 -4.87 4.63 3.85
N GLU A 98 -4.22 3.69 4.55
CA GLU A 98 -3.55 3.96 5.83
C GLU A 98 -2.23 4.72 5.68
N ALA A 99 -1.54 4.55 4.54
CA ALA A 99 -0.26 5.20 4.26
C ALA A 99 -0.08 5.41 2.76
N CYS A 100 0.97 6.13 2.40
CA CYS A 100 1.38 6.32 1.01
C CYS A 100 2.91 6.22 0.91
N LYS A 101 3.39 5.47 -0.07
CA LYS A 101 4.82 5.40 -0.42
C LYS A 101 5.09 6.31 -1.61
N SER A 102 5.66 7.48 -1.35
CA SER A 102 6.10 8.43 -2.37
C SER A 102 7.61 8.49 -2.44
N CYS A 103 8.15 8.74 -3.64
CA CYS A 103 9.56 8.99 -3.84
C CYS A 103 9.98 10.34 -3.24
N ALA A 104 11.29 10.54 -3.05
CA ALA A 104 11.82 11.84 -2.68
C ALA A 104 11.42 12.89 -3.74
N PRO A 105 11.06 14.13 -3.37
CA PRO A 105 10.55 15.16 -4.28
C PRO A 105 11.67 15.77 -5.15
N ARG A 106 12.27 14.94 -5.99
CA ARG A 106 13.36 15.32 -6.92
C ARG A 106 12.88 15.47 -8.36
N GLY A 107 11.87 14.73 -8.76
CA GLY A 107 11.26 14.78 -10.09
C GLY A 107 9.87 15.40 -10.05
N GLY A 108 9.37 15.82 -11.22
CA GLY A 108 8.04 16.45 -11.34
C GLY A 108 6.92 15.53 -10.86
N GLU A 109 7.02 14.22 -11.09
CA GLU A 109 6.08 13.20 -10.63
C GLU A 109 5.97 13.14 -9.10
N SER A 110 7.11 13.17 -8.41
CA SER A 110 7.13 13.10 -6.94
C SER A 110 6.67 14.42 -6.31
N VAL A 111 7.04 15.56 -6.90
CA VAL A 111 6.53 16.87 -6.47
C VAL A 111 5.02 16.96 -6.70
N TYR A 112 4.52 16.46 -7.83
CA TYR A 112 3.08 16.41 -8.10
C TYR A 112 2.34 15.60 -7.03
N ALA A 113 2.82 14.42 -6.67
CA ALA A 113 2.21 13.58 -5.65
C ALA A 113 2.16 14.28 -4.28
N MET A 114 3.24 14.94 -3.87
CA MET A 114 3.23 15.73 -2.63
C MET A 114 2.20 16.87 -2.68
N ASN A 115 2.09 17.54 -3.83
CA ASN A 115 1.09 18.59 -4.01
C ASN A 115 -0.35 18.02 -4.02
N CYS A 116 -0.58 16.80 -4.51
CA CYS A 116 -1.88 16.14 -4.40
C CYS A 116 -2.26 15.90 -2.93
N LEU A 117 -1.36 15.34 -2.13
CA LEU A 117 -1.59 15.16 -0.68
C LEU A 117 -1.82 16.47 0.04
N TYR A 118 -1.06 17.50 -0.29
CA TYR A 118 -1.24 18.84 0.30
C TYR A 118 -2.61 19.43 -0.03
N ARG A 119 -3.06 19.34 -1.30
CA ARG A 119 -4.41 19.79 -1.70
C ARG A 119 -5.50 19.00 -1.00
N ALA A 120 -5.35 17.66 -0.95
CA ALA A 120 -6.30 16.80 -0.24
C ALA A 120 -6.45 17.19 1.22
N ALA A 121 -5.34 17.50 1.91
CA ALA A 121 -5.38 17.98 3.29
C ALA A 121 -6.06 19.35 3.44
N GLN A 122 -5.87 20.25 2.47
CA GLN A 122 -6.55 21.56 2.48
C GLN A 122 -8.06 21.44 2.24
N GLU A 123 -8.48 20.55 1.37
CA GLU A 123 -9.89 20.30 1.03
C GLU A 123 -10.62 19.49 2.11
N ASN A 124 -9.88 18.77 2.97
CA ASN A 124 -10.42 17.96 4.05
C ASN A 124 -9.77 18.34 5.40
N PRO A 125 -10.03 19.53 5.93
CA PRO A 125 -9.35 20.05 7.13
C PRO A 125 -9.62 19.22 8.39
N ASP A 126 -10.71 18.46 8.42
CA ASP A 126 -11.11 17.61 9.55
C ASP A 126 -10.58 16.16 9.41
N ALA A 127 -9.88 15.84 8.32
CA ALA A 127 -9.32 14.51 8.12
C ALA A 127 -8.17 14.26 9.12
N ALA A 128 -8.25 13.13 9.82
CA ALA A 128 -7.18 12.68 10.71
C ALA A 128 -6.18 11.79 9.97
N LEU A 129 -4.91 11.85 10.38
CA LEU A 129 -3.93 10.87 9.94
C LEU A 129 -4.20 9.52 10.60
N PHE A 130 -3.90 8.45 9.87
CA PHE A 130 -4.03 7.10 10.40
C PHE A 130 -3.07 6.89 11.59
N ASP A 131 -3.60 6.35 12.69
CA ASP A 131 -2.81 6.03 13.88
C ASP A 131 -2.25 4.60 13.79
N PHE A 132 -0.94 4.49 13.61
CA PHE A 132 -0.22 3.22 13.58
C PHE A 132 0.11 2.67 14.98
N SER A 133 -0.08 3.43 16.06
CA SER A 133 0.34 3.02 17.41
C SER A 133 -0.27 1.70 17.88
N PRO A 134 -1.51 1.30 17.52
CA PRO A 134 -2.05 0.00 17.89
C PRO A 134 -1.40 -1.18 17.16
N LEU A 135 -0.75 -0.94 16.03
CA LEU A 135 -0.20 -1.96 15.15
C LEU A 135 1.29 -2.22 15.39
N VAL A 136 1.99 -1.25 15.98
CA VAL A 136 3.45 -1.31 16.18
C VAL A 136 3.75 -1.32 17.69
N LYS A 137 4.37 -2.40 18.17
CA LYS A 137 4.82 -2.51 19.55
C LYS A 137 6.27 -2.05 19.66
N PHE A 138 6.50 -0.89 20.25
CA PHE A 138 7.83 -0.35 20.56
C PHE A 138 8.38 -0.89 21.87
#